data_5adb68433cb208eeaebeac55757c4966
#
_entry.id   5adb68433cb208eeaebeac55757c4966
#
_cell.length_a   1.000
_cell.length_b   1.000
_cell.length_c   1.000
_cell.angle_alpha   90.00
_cell.angle_beta   90.00
_cell.angle_gamma   90.00
#
_symmetry.space_group_name_H-M   'P 1'
#
loop_
_entity.id
_entity.type
_entity.pdbx_description
1 polymer ?
#
loop_
_entity_poly.entity_id
_entity_poly.type
_entity_poly.pdbx_seq_one_letter_code
_entity_poly.pdbx_strand_id
1 'polypeptide(L)'
;MRRPRTTRKKAQATREKDAAAAAADDRTLGEYVVCYSARYRAHGWSKFITGCHLPSDFATNVQQLPHRAAQLLDHLRCRGASVPFQTAPWTQAKLEATLARGSHKSAIEHLAFLQDEILAMMQKGQWILLPYALVKDLPNLRLSPLGVVPQRDRCPRVIVDYTYNGINEDTIRLAPTEAMQFGRALERILQAILHADPRFGPVYLIKVDIADGFYRVWVNTNDIPKLGVIFPSLPDTEPLVAFPLVLPMGWTESPPYFCAATETAVDLANQNADRGCPPPHRLDAVADTPPPTQPVQPTRPGSRHNETPVPEPRRP
;
A
#
# COMPACT_ATOMS: atom_id res chain seq x y z
N MET A 1 1.02 -8.49 28.66
CA MET A 1 2.24 -8.80 27.89
C MET A 1 2.71 -7.54 27.19
N ARG A 2 3.82 -6.93 27.60
CA ARG A 2 4.41 -5.74 26.95
C ARG A 2 5.23 -6.22 25.75
N ARG A 3 4.91 -5.74 24.53
CA ARG A 3 5.67 -6.03 23.30
C ARG A 3 7.12 -5.54 23.41
N PRO A 4 8.10 -6.26 22.86
CA PRO A 4 9.50 -5.91 22.99
C PRO A 4 9.82 -4.57 22.29
N ARG A 5 10.63 -3.76 22.95
CA ARG A 5 11.12 -2.42 22.56
C ARG A 5 11.87 -2.38 21.20
N THR A 6 12.25 -3.53 20.65
CA THR A 6 13.06 -3.67 19.42
C THR A 6 12.27 -3.39 18.14
N THR A 7 10.97 -3.70 18.08
CA THR A 7 10.12 -3.43 16.90
C THR A 7 9.86 -1.93 16.71
N ARG A 8 9.79 -1.17 17.81
CA ARG A 8 9.58 0.28 17.76
C ARG A 8 10.81 1.03 17.22
N LYS A 9 12.02 0.59 17.56
CA LYS A 9 13.28 1.18 17.04
C LYS A 9 13.52 0.90 15.57
N LYS A 10 13.15 -0.29 15.04
CA LYS A 10 13.28 -0.61 13.61
C LYS A 10 12.29 0.18 12.76
N ALA A 11 11.03 0.30 13.17
CA ALA A 11 10.04 1.11 12.47
C ALA A 11 10.39 2.60 12.48
N GLN A 12 11.01 3.09 13.54
CA GLN A 12 11.49 4.47 13.64
C GLN A 12 12.71 4.69 12.75
N ALA A 13 13.66 3.76 12.70
CA ALA A 13 14.84 3.85 11.83
C ALA A 13 14.50 3.78 10.32
N THR A 14 13.45 3.03 9.95
CA THR A 14 12.95 3.01 8.56
C THR A 14 12.28 4.35 8.23
N ARG A 15 11.45 4.89 9.12
CA ARG A 15 10.86 6.23 8.97
C ARG A 15 11.91 7.34 8.91
N GLU A 16 12.99 7.24 9.68
CA GLU A 16 14.09 8.19 9.65
C GLU A 16 14.93 8.09 8.36
N LYS A 17 15.08 6.90 7.77
CA LYS A 17 15.69 6.73 6.43
C LYS A 17 14.79 7.25 5.31
N ASP A 18 13.50 6.98 5.37
CA ASP A 18 12.52 7.48 4.40
C ASP A 18 12.38 9.01 4.53
N ALA A 19 12.42 9.55 5.76
CA ALA A 19 12.45 10.98 6.02
C ALA A 19 13.77 11.63 5.55
N ALA A 20 14.91 10.96 5.67
CA ALA A 20 16.19 11.46 5.18
C ALA A 20 16.26 11.47 3.64
N ALA A 21 15.60 10.53 2.95
CA ALA A 21 15.45 10.55 1.50
C ALA A 21 14.45 11.63 1.04
N ALA A 22 13.41 11.92 1.84
CA ALA A 22 12.45 13.00 1.61
C ALA A 22 12.99 14.40 1.98
N ALA A 23 14.02 14.48 2.84
CA ALA A 23 14.63 15.74 3.30
C ALA A 23 15.35 16.56 2.21
N ALA A 24 15.29 16.12 0.94
CA ALA A 24 15.82 16.89 -0.20
C ALA A 24 14.77 17.80 -0.86
N ASP A 25 13.50 17.76 -0.45
CA ASP A 25 12.44 18.56 -1.07
C ASP A 25 11.62 19.31 0.00
N ASP A 26 12.00 20.55 0.26
CA ASP A 26 11.37 21.43 1.28
C ASP A 26 10.06 22.08 0.79
N ARG A 27 9.55 21.72 -0.39
CA ARG A 27 8.34 22.32 -0.93
C ARG A 27 7.12 22.02 -0.06
N THR A 28 6.34 23.04 0.17
CA THR A 28 5.01 22.95 0.80
C THR A 28 3.99 22.31 -0.13
N LEU A 29 2.88 21.86 0.43
CA LEU A 29 1.76 21.31 -0.35
C LEU A 29 1.28 22.30 -1.42
N GLY A 30 1.18 23.59 -1.09
CA GLY A 30 0.78 24.64 -2.02
C GLY A 30 1.75 24.79 -3.18
N GLU A 31 3.05 24.78 -2.92
CA GLU A 31 4.08 24.84 -3.95
C GLU A 31 4.07 23.63 -4.88
N TYR A 32 3.79 22.45 -4.35
CA TYR A 32 3.55 21.27 -5.18
C TYR A 32 2.36 21.43 -6.10
N VAL A 33 1.21 21.92 -5.59
CA VAL A 33 0.00 22.17 -6.39
C VAL A 33 0.28 23.17 -7.50
N VAL A 34 0.98 24.25 -7.22
CA VAL A 34 1.38 25.25 -8.23
C VAL A 34 2.30 24.64 -9.29
N CYS A 35 3.34 23.93 -8.86
CA CYS A 35 4.30 23.28 -9.76
C CYS A 35 3.60 22.24 -10.66
N TYR A 36 2.78 21.36 -10.08
CA TYR A 36 2.06 20.33 -10.82
C TYR A 36 1.04 20.94 -11.78
N SER A 37 0.33 21.99 -11.38
CA SER A 37 -0.59 22.72 -12.25
C SER A 37 0.11 23.33 -13.46
N ALA A 38 1.28 23.93 -13.26
CA ALA A 38 2.09 24.48 -14.34
C ALA A 38 2.59 23.39 -15.31
N ARG A 39 3.10 22.26 -14.77
CA ARG A 39 3.55 21.12 -15.56
C ARG A 39 2.41 20.47 -16.35
N TYR A 40 1.24 20.31 -15.73
CA TYR A 40 0.05 19.77 -16.40
C TYR A 40 -0.39 20.68 -17.56
N ARG A 41 -0.48 22.02 -17.35
CA ARG A 41 -0.83 22.96 -18.43
C ARG A 41 0.18 22.94 -19.58
N ALA A 42 1.47 22.80 -19.28
CA ALA A 42 2.53 22.81 -20.29
C ALA A 42 2.58 21.52 -21.13
N HIS A 43 2.25 20.37 -20.55
CA HIS A 43 2.55 19.06 -21.16
C HIS A 43 1.31 18.20 -21.43
N GLY A 44 0.15 18.54 -20.86
CA GLY A 44 -1.04 17.70 -20.86
C GLY A 44 -0.90 16.47 -19.95
N TRP A 45 -2.00 15.74 -19.77
CA TRP A 45 -2.12 14.67 -18.78
C TRP A 45 -1.06 13.58 -18.93
N SER A 46 -0.96 12.96 -20.09
CA SER A 46 -0.11 11.80 -20.30
C SER A 46 1.37 12.08 -20.01
N LYS A 47 1.92 13.16 -20.58
CA LYS A 47 3.33 13.54 -20.37
C LYS A 47 3.59 14.00 -18.92
N PHE A 48 2.62 14.70 -18.33
CA PHE A 48 2.72 15.13 -16.93
C PHE A 48 2.83 13.91 -16.01
N ILE A 49 1.91 12.93 -16.14
CA ILE A 49 1.92 11.72 -15.30
C ILE A 49 3.19 10.89 -15.52
N THR A 50 3.58 10.67 -16.78
CA THR A 50 4.83 9.94 -17.05
C THR A 50 6.05 10.61 -16.40
N GLY A 51 6.07 11.95 -16.35
CA GLY A 51 7.12 12.68 -15.65
C GLY A 51 7.02 12.70 -14.12
N CYS A 52 5.93 12.17 -13.55
CA CYS A 52 5.80 11.97 -12.10
C CYS A 52 6.23 10.57 -11.65
N HIS A 53 6.33 9.63 -12.59
CA HIS A 53 6.82 8.28 -12.27
C HIS A 53 8.30 8.31 -11.92
N LEU A 54 8.65 7.76 -10.78
CA LEU A 54 10.06 7.56 -10.42
C LEU A 54 10.66 6.44 -11.30
N PRO A 55 11.90 6.59 -11.77
CA PRO A 55 12.57 5.53 -12.51
C PRO A 55 12.63 4.25 -11.67
N SER A 56 12.35 3.11 -12.30
CA SER A 56 12.58 1.82 -11.67
C SER A 56 14.05 1.44 -11.83
N ASP A 57 14.77 1.30 -10.72
CA ASP A 57 16.18 0.89 -10.73
C ASP A 57 16.39 -0.60 -11.06
N PHE A 58 15.31 -1.36 -11.18
CA PHE A 58 15.36 -2.79 -11.43
C PHE A 58 15.05 -3.14 -12.89
N ALA A 59 16.09 -3.28 -13.70
CA ALA A 59 16.01 -3.80 -15.08
C ALA A 59 15.88 -5.34 -15.09
N THR A 60 14.90 -5.90 -14.40
CA THR A 60 14.65 -7.34 -14.42
C THR A 60 13.76 -7.67 -15.60
N ASN A 61 14.16 -8.64 -16.42
CA ASN A 61 13.31 -9.14 -17.50
C ASN A 61 12.24 -10.07 -16.93
N VAL A 62 11.11 -9.49 -16.52
CA VAL A 62 9.98 -10.21 -15.92
C VAL A 62 9.36 -11.23 -16.87
N GLN A 63 9.45 -11.00 -18.20
CA GLN A 63 8.92 -11.92 -19.21
C GLN A 63 9.64 -13.27 -19.20
N GLN A 64 10.87 -13.32 -18.72
CA GLN A 64 11.67 -14.56 -18.66
C GLN A 64 11.43 -15.36 -17.37
N LEU A 65 10.57 -14.89 -16.46
CA LEU A 65 10.23 -15.66 -15.28
C LEU A 65 9.53 -16.97 -15.68
N PRO A 66 9.97 -18.12 -15.16
CA PRO A 66 9.35 -19.41 -15.44
C PRO A 66 8.03 -19.57 -14.68
N HIS A 67 7.12 -18.64 -14.87
CA HIS A 67 5.83 -18.60 -14.17
C HIS A 67 4.71 -18.12 -15.09
N ARG A 68 3.50 -18.70 -14.95
CA ARG A 68 2.33 -18.35 -15.75
C ARG A 68 1.90 -16.88 -15.64
N ALA A 69 2.20 -16.21 -14.53
CA ALA A 69 1.89 -14.80 -14.31
C ALA A 69 2.91 -13.84 -14.91
N ALA A 70 4.00 -14.33 -15.55
CA ALA A 70 5.07 -13.48 -16.08
C ALA A 70 4.55 -12.38 -17.02
N GLN A 71 3.61 -12.72 -17.92
CA GLN A 71 3.02 -11.75 -18.86
C GLN A 71 2.20 -10.67 -18.12
N LEU A 72 1.41 -11.05 -17.11
CA LEU A 72 0.65 -10.10 -16.30
C LEU A 72 1.59 -9.15 -15.53
N LEU A 73 2.63 -9.69 -14.90
CA LEU A 73 3.61 -8.88 -14.16
C LEU A 73 4.38 -7.93 -15.07
N ASP A 74 4.74 -8.36 -16.28
CA ASP A 74 5.37 -7.49 -17.26
C ASP A 74 4.39 -6.39 -17.75
N HIS A 75 3.13 -6.73 -17.95
CA HIS A 75 2.09 -5.74 -18.24
C HIS A 75 1.95 -4.70 -17.13
N LEU A 76 1.86 -5.15 -15.88
CA LEU A 76 1.77 -4.25 -14.70
C LEU A 76 3.00 -3.34 -14.61
N ARG A 77 4.18 -3.88 -14.86
CA ARG A 77 5.44 -3.11 -14.86
C ARG A 77 5.50 -2.07 -15.97
N CYS A 78 5.06 -2.43 -17.18
CA CYS A 78 5.19 -1.58 -18.37
C CYS A 78 4.04 -0.59 -18.52
N ARG A 79 2.83 -0.95 -18.12
CA ARG A 79 1.60 -0.18 -18.38
C ARG A 79 0.82 0.21 -17.13
N GLY A 80 1.14 -0.38 -15.99
CA GLY A 80 0.37 -0.21 -14.74
C GLY A 80 -0.91 -1.03 -14.71
N ALA A 81 -1.57 -1.02 -13.55
CA ALA A 81 -2.84 -1.70 -13.31
C ALA A 81 -4.00 -0.98 -14.01
N SER A 82 -4.82 -1.71 -14.73
CA SER A 82 -6.02 -1.18 -15.38
C SER A 82 -7.16 -0.99 -14.36
N VAL A 83 -8.00 0.01 -14.60
CA VAL A 83 -9.22 0.27 -13.80
C VAL A 83 -10.44 0.17 -14.73
N PRO A 84 -10.91 -1.04 -15.02
CA PRO A 84 -12.08 -1.23 -15.88
C PRO A 84 -13.38 -1.05 -15.09
N PHE A 85 -14.35 -0.38 -15.70
CA PHE A 85 -15.69 -0.20 -15.14
C PHE A 85 -16.77 -0.78 -16.05
N GLN A 86 -17.88 -1.18 -15.45
CA GLN A 86 -19.06 -1.70 -16.15
C GLN A 86 -19.92 -0.58 -16.73
N THR A 87 -19.98 0.56 -16.04
CA THR A 87 -20.84 1.66 -16.42
C THR A 87 -20.14 2.73 -17.27
N ALA A 88 -20.91 3.51 -17.98
CA ALA A 88 -20.45 4.66 -18.74
C ALA A 88 -19.75 5.71 -17.87
N PRO A 89 -18.95 6.60 -18.47
CA PRO A 89 -18.37 7.76 -17.75
C PRO A 89 -19.41 8.57 -17.01
N TRP A 90 -19.00 9.16 -15.88
CA TRP A 90 -19.88 10.05 -15.12
C TRP A 90 -20.19 11.32 -15.91
N THR A 91 -21.42 11.80 -15.77
CA THR A 91 -21.81 13.10 -16.30
C THR A 91 -21.21 14.23 -15.47
N GLN A 92 -21.06 15.41 -16.09
CA GLN A 92 -20.56 16.60 -15.39
C GLN A 92 -21.43 16.95 -14.16
N ALA A 93 -22.74 16.83 -14.28
CA ALA A 93 -23.66 17.06 -13.16
C ALA A 93 -23.39 16.11 -11.98
N LYS A 94 -23.07 14.83 -12.23
CA LYS A 94 -22.69 13.87 -11.18
C LYS A 94 -21.36 14.24 -10.53
N LEU A 95 -20.39 14.69 -11.32
CA LEU A 95 -19.09 15.14 -10.79
C LEU A 95 -19.26 16.35 -9.88
N GLU A 96 -20.02 17.35 -10.30
CA GLU A 96 -20.30 18.58 -9.53
C GLU A 96 -21.07 18.28 -8.25
N ALA A 97 -22.10 17.45 -8.30
CA ALA A 97 -22.85 17.03 -7.11
C ALA A 97 -21.95 16.27 -6.11
N THR A 98 -21.07 15.42 -6.61
CA THR A 98 -20.12 14.67 -5.77
C THR A 98 -19.09 15.61 -5.14
N LEU A 99 -18.57 16.56 -5.91
CA LEU A 99 -17.64 17.57 -5.43
C LEU A 99 -18.28 18.47 -4.36
N ALA A 100 -19.51 18.92 -4.60
CA ALA A 100 -20.24 19.76 -3.65
C ALA A 100 -20.51 19.04 -2.32
N ARG A 101 -20.73 17.74 -2.34
CA ARG A 101 -20.81 16.94 -1.12
C ARG A 101 -19.49 16.90 -0.36
N GLY A 102 -18.36 16.83 -1.07
CA GLY A 102 -17.03 16.85 -0.49
C GLY A 102 -16.60 15.55 0.22
N SER A 103 -15.57 15.67 1.03
CA SER A 103 -15.02 14.57 1.84
C SER A 103 -15.87 14.29 3.09
N HIS A 104 -15.59 13.19 3.78
CA HIS A 104 -16.22 12.88 5.07
C HIS A 104 -15.82 13.92 6.13
N LYS A 105 -16.69 14.14 7.12
CA LYS A 105 -16.48 15.09 8.22
C LYS A 105 -15.13 14.82 8.94
N SER A 106 -14.78 13.55 9.15
CA SER A 106 -13.51 13.18 9.77
C SER A 106 -12.29 13.65 9.00
N ALA A 107 -12.38 13.79 7.68
CA ALA A 107 -11.28 14.33 6.87
C ALA A 107 -11.07 15.83 7.13
N ILE A 108 -12.15 16.58 7.32
CA ILE A 108 -12.11 18.01 7.66
C ILE A 108 -11.56 18.20 9.08
N GLU A 109 -12.01 17.39 10.03
CA GLU A 109 -11.56 17.43 11.42
C GLU A 109 -10.06 17.10 11.57
N HIS A 110 -9.48 16.35 10.62
CA HIS A 110 -8.07 15.97 10.60
C HIS A 110 -7.29 16.55 9.42
N LEU A 111 -7.67 17.76 8.96
CA LEU A 111 -7.10 18.36 7.75
C LEU A 111 -5.58 18.50 7.81
N ALA A 112 -5.02 18.98 8.92
CA ALA A 112 -3.57 19.14 9.07
C ALA A 112 -2.83 17.80 8.90
N PHE A 113 -3.35 16.73 9.53
CA PHE A 113 -2.79 15.38 9.36
C PHE A 113 -2.86 14.92 7.88
N LEU A 114 -3.98 15.20 7.19
CA LEU A 114 -4.11 14.84 5.77
C LEU A 114 -3.17 15.62 4.88
N GLN A 115 -2.91 16.89 5.17
CA GLN A 115 -1.95 17.70 4.44
C GLN A 115 -0.54 17.12 4.53
N ASP A 116 -0.11 16.72 5.73
CA ASP A 116 1.20 16.09 5.95
C ASP A 116 1.30 14.73 5.25
N GLU A 117 0.27 13.89 5.34
CA GLU A 117 0.26 12.57 4.70
C GLU A 117 0.26 12.66 3.17
N ILE A 118 -0.56 13.53 2.58
CA ILE A 118 -0.58 13.73 1.12
C ILE A 118 0.75 14.32 0.65
N LEU A 119 1.32 15.28 1.37
CA LEU A 119 2.62 15.84 1.04
C LEU A 119 3.70 14.74 1.02
N ALA A 120 3.75 13.90 2.05
CA ALA A 120 4.69 12.78 2.10
C ALA A 120 4.50 11.79 0.94
N MET A 121 3.24 11.51 0.55
CA MET A 121 2.94 10.66 -0.60
C MET A 121 3.32 11.32 -1.93
N MET A 122 3.17 12.65 -2.05
CA MET A 122 3.59 13.40 -3.25
C MET A 122 5.12 13.43 -3.38
N GLN A 123 5.84 13.60 -2.28
CA GLN A 123 7.31 13.52 -2.24
C GLN A 123 7.84 12.14 -2.67
N LYS A 124 7.10 11.07 -2.35
CA LYS A 124 7.40 9.71 -2.81
C LYS A 124 6.95 9.43 -4.25
N GLY A 125 6.33 10.39 -4.94
CA GLY A 125 5.78 10.20 -6.28
C GLY A 125 4.60 9.22 -6.34
N GLN A 126 3.90 9.01 -5.23
CA GLN A 126 2.78 8.06 -5.14
C GLN A 126 1.43 8.72 -5.43
N TRP A 127 1.31 10.02 -5.17
CA TRP A 127 0.10 10.82 -5.36
C TRP A 127 0.40 12.16 -6.01
N ILE A 128 -0.60 12.73 -6.66
CA ILE A 128 -0.60 14.11 -7.11
C ILE A 128 -1.85 14.83 -6.62
N LEU A 129 -1.77 16.15 -6.49
CA LEU A 129 -2.87 17.00 -6.08
C LEU A 129 -3.01 18.15 -7.08
N LEU A 130 -4.20 18.34 -7.64
CA LEU A 130 -4.48 19.34 -8.67
C LEU A 130 -5.82 20.06 -8.39
N PRO A 131 -5.96 21.33 -8.79
CA PRO A 131 -7.24 22.03 -8.78
C PRO A 131 -8.29 21.32 -9.65
N TYR A 132 -9.51 21.20 -9.12
CA TYR A 132 -10.62 20.59 -9.86
C TYR A 132 -10.88 21.28 -11.21
N ALA A 133 -10.78 22.58 -11.26
CA ALA A 133 -10.97 23.36 -12.49
C ALA A 133 -10.04 22.92 -13.64
N LEU A 134 -8.83 22.39 -13.33
CA LEU A 134 -7.90 21.88 -14.33
C LEU A 134 -8.22 20.46 -14.81
N VAL A 135 -8.87 19.65 -13.97
CA VAL A 135 -9.03 18.22 -14.20
C VAL A 135 -10.46 17.77 -14.49
N LYS A 136 -11.45 18.68 -14.35
CA LYS A 136 -12.88 18.39 -14.50
C LYS A 136 -13.24 17.77 -15.84
N ASP A 137 -12.48 18.08 -16.90
CA ASP A 137 -12.71 17.60 -18.26
C ASP A 137 -11.87 16.36 -18.61
N LEU A 138 -11.15 15.78 -17.64
CA LEU A 138 -10.44 14.54 -17.87
C LEU A 138 -11.41 13.39 -18.22
N PRO A 139 -11.08 12.58 -19.22
CA PRO A 139 -11.93 11.46 -19.60
C PRO A 139 -12.08 10.47 -18.44
N ASN A 140 -13.29 9.99 -18.25
CA ASN A 140 -13.64 8.99 -17.24
C ASN A 140 -13.34 9.42 -15.79
N LEU A 141 -13.25 10.73 -15.50
CA LEU A 141 -13.06 11.20 -14.15
C LEU A 141 -14.16 10.68 -13.23
N ARG A 142 -13.77 10.15 -12.08
CA ARG A 142 -14.65 9.77 -10.98
C ARG A 142 -14.06 10.28 -9.67
N LEU A 143 -14.92 10.57 -8.70
CA LEU A 143 -14.51 11.18 -7.45
C LEU A 143 -15.02 10.37 -6.26
N SER A 144 -14.11 10.13 -5.31
CA SER A 144 -14.41 9.47 -4.04
C SER A 144 -14.15 10.41 -2.87
N PRO A 145 -14.88 10.31 -1.76
CA PRO A 145 -14.58 11.07 -0.57
C PRO A 145 -13.39 10.49 0.19
N LEU A 146 -12.63 11.36 0.87
CA LEU A 146 -11.66 11.01 1.88
C LEU A 146 -12.30 10.96 3.26
N GLY A 147 -11.78 10.05 4.09
CA GLY A 147 -12.03 9.98 5.51
C GLY A 147 -10.76 9.76 6.31
N VAL A 148 -10.83 9.97 7.61
CA VAL A 148 -9.78 9.65 8.56
C VAL A 148 -10.37 8.83 9.70
N VAL A 149 -9.72 7.71 10.01
CA VAL A 149 -10.08 6.89 11.16
C VAL A 149 -9.04 7.08 12.24
N PRO A 150 -9.41 7.67 13.38
CA PRO A 150 -8.54 7.72 14.55
C PRO A 150 -8.17 6.30 15.00
N GLN A 151 -6.92 6.10 15.36
CA GLN A 151 -6.45 4.83 15.91
C GLN A 151 -5.96 5.05 17.34
N ARG A 152 -6.39 4.18 18.24
CA ARG A 152 -5.91 4.21 19.62
C ARG A 152 -4.41 3.93 19.66
N ASP A 153 -3.63 4.83 20.26
CA ASP A 153 -2.18 4.72 20.43
C ASP A 153 -1.35 4.63 19.12
N ARG A 154 -1.92 5.08 17.96
CA ARG A 154 -1.25 5.11 16.67
C ARG A 154 -1.63 6.37 15.89
N CYS A 155 -0.84 6.70 14.85
CA CYS A 155 -1.25 7.73 13.90
C CYS A 155 -2.61 7.40 13.29
N PRO A 156 -3.47 8.39 13.07
CA PRO A 156 -4.73 8.21 12.33
C PRO A 156 -4.47 7.53 10.98
N ARG A 157 -5.50 6.94 10.41
CA ARG A 157 -5.40 6.26 9.12
C ARG A 157 -6.26 6.98 8.08
N VAL A 158 -5.65 7.34 6.97
CA VAL A 158 -6.37 7.85 5.80
C VAL A 158 -7.16 6.71 5.16
N ILE A 159 -8.42 6.98 4.82
CA ILE A 159 -9.29 6.07 4.08
C ILE A 159 -9.83 6.77 2.86
N VAL A 160 -9.65 6.17 1.69
CA VAL A 160 -10.38 6.53 0.49
C VAL A 160 -11.62 5.64 0.42
N ASP A 161 -12.79 6.26 0.38
CA ASP A 161 -14.05 5.52 0.35
C ASP A 161 -14.56 5.36 -1.09
N TYR A 162 -13.96 4.41 -1.80
CA TYR A 162 -14.39 4.05 -3.16
C TYR A 162 -15.74 3.34 -3.21
N THR A 163 -16.25 2.88 -2.08
CA THR A 163 -17.56 2.23 -1.98
C THR A 163 -18.69 3.26 -1.93
N TYR A 164 -18.45 4.41 -1.29
CA TYR A 164 -19.49 5.43 -1.07
C TYR A 164 -20.18 5.89 -2.37
N ASN A 165 -19.41 6.06 -3.44
CA ASN A 165 -19.94 6.49 -4.75
C ASN A 165 -20.05 5.34 -5.75
N GLY A 166 -20.03 4.09 -5.29
CA GLY A 166 -20.19 2.89 -6.10
C GLY A 166 -19.04 2.56 -7.03
N ILE A 167 -17.82 3.10 -6.77
CA ILE A 167 -16.65 2.83 -7.62
C ILE A 167 -16.20 1.38 -7.48
N ASN A 168 -16.20 0.84 -6.25
CA ASN A 168 -15.84 -0.55 -6.00
C ASN A 168 -16.84 -1.54 -6.63
N GLU A 169 -18.13 -1.22 -6.57
CA GLU A 169 -19.20 -2.04 -7.15
C GLU A 169 -19.18 -2.03 -8.67
N ASP A 170 -18.79 -0.90 -9.26
CA ASP A 170 -18.72 -0.72 -10.71
C ASP A 170 -17.43 -1.26 -11.33
N THR A 171 -16.40 -1.51 -10.51
CA THR A 171 -15.13 -2.07 -10.97
C THR A 171 -15.31 -3.50 -11.48
N ILE A 172 -14.88 -3.76 -12.73
CA ILE A 172 -14.79 -5.12 -13.26
C ILE A 172 -13.63 -5.82 -12.56
N ARG A 173 -13.91 -6.91 -11.90
CA ARG A 173 -12.91 -7.64 -11.12
C ARG A 173 -11.93 -8.39 -12.03
N LEU A 174 -10.65 -8.30 -11.72
CA LEU A 174 -9.58 -9.00 -12.44
C LEU A 174 -9.62 -10.51 -12.17
N ALA A 175 -9.88 -10.88 -10.94
CA ALA A 175 -9.96 -12.28 -10.53
C ALA A 175 -11.17 -12.52 -9.62
N PRO A 176 -11.74 -13.74 -9.62
CA PRO A 176 -12.74 -14.12 -8.65
C PRO A 176 -12.21 -13.94 -7.22
N THR A 177 -13.09 -13.58 -6.29
CA THR A 177 -12.73 -13.39 -4.87
C THR A 177 -12.08 -14.64 -4.28
N GLU A 178 -12.47 -15.83 -4.76
CA GLU A 178 -11.94 -17.12 -4.36
C GLU A 178 -10.48 -17.34 -4.76
N ALA A 179 -10.01 -16.66 -5.79
CA ALA A 179 -8.61 -16.70 -6.22
C ALA A 179 -7.69 -15.96 -5.26
N MET A 180 -8.24 -15.05 -4.47
CA MET A 180 -7.51 -14.34 -3.42
C MET A 180 -7.46 -15.17 -2.15
N GLN A 181 -6.30 -15.72 -1.82
CA GLN A 181 -6.13 -16.66 -0.72
C GLN A 181 -6.07 -16.04 0.67
N PHE A 182 -6.28 -14.73 0.80
CA PHE A 182 -6.22 -14.04 2.09
C PHE A 182 -7.16 -14.61 3.16
N GLY A 183 -8.38 -14.95 2.78
CA GLY A 183 -9.36 -15.52 3.71
C GLY A 183 -9.00 -16.90 4.24
N ARG A 184 -8.10 -17.62 3.56
CA ARG A 184 -7.66 -18.98 3.93
C ARG A 184 -6.24 -19.05 4.47
N ALA A 185 -5.58 -17.93 4.68
CA ALA A 185 -4.19 -17.90 5.12
C ALA A 185 -3.99 -18.64 6.45
N LEU A 186 -4.88 -18.45 7.42
CA LEU A 186 -4.80 -19.13 8.72
C LEU A 186 -4.96 -20.64 8.58
N GLU A 187 -5.94 -21.09 7.81
CA GLU A 187 -6.18 -22.52 7.56
C GLU A 187 -4.95 -23.18 6.92
N ARG A 188 -4.37 -22.53 5.91
CA ARG A 188 -3.15 -23.03 5.25
C ARG A 188 -1.95 -23.13 6.21
N ILE A 189 -1.77 -22.13 7.08
CA ILE A 189 -0.72 -22.15 8.10
C ILE A 189 -0.94 -23.30 9.07
N LEU A 190 -2.17 -23.48 9.56
CA LEU A 190 -2.50 -24.57 10.49
C LEU A 190 -2.30 -25.94 9.83
N GLN A 191 -2.69 -26.11 8.57
CA GLN A 191 -2.46 -27.33 7.82
C GLN A 191 -0.96 -27.61 7.61
N ALA A 192 -0.18 -26.59 7.25
CA ALA A 192 1.27 -26.72 7.11
C ALA A 192 1.95 -27.14 8.43
N ILE A 193 1.49 -26.61 9.57
CA ILE A 193 1.98 -27.00 10.90
C ILE A 193 1.59 -28.45 11.22
N LEU A 194 0.32 -28.83 10.96
CA LEU A 194 -0.19 -30.17 11.25
C LEU A 194 0.52 -31.26 10.45
N HIS A 195 0.88 -30.99 9.20
CA HIS A 195 1.54 -31.93 8.31
C HIS A 195 3.07 -31.84 8.33
N ALA A 196 3.64 -30.95 9.16
CA ALA A 196 5.08 -30.82 9.29
C ALA A 196 5.67 -32.12 9.87
N ASP A 197 6.71 -32.63 9.23
CA ASP A 197 7.40 -33.84 9.69
C ASP A 197 8.23 -33.51 10.95
N PRO A 198 7.93 -34.12 12.10
CA PRO A 198 8.63 -33.84 13.36
C PRO A 198 10.13 -34.23 13.33
N ARG A 199 10.56 -35.05 12.36
CA ARG A 199 11.96 -35.43 12.19
C ARG A 199 12.85 -34.25 11.82
N PHE A 200 12.29 -33.17 11.25
CA PHE A 200 13.00 -31.96 10.93
C PHE A 200 13.04 -30.91 12.06
N GLY A 201 12.51 -31.24 13.23
CA GLY A 201 12.51 -30.38 14.40
C GLY A 201 11.28 -29.47 14.52
N PRO A 202 11.34 -28.42 15.34
CA PRO A 202 10.20 -27.55 15.59
C PRO A 202 9.83 -26.69 14.38
N VAL A 203 8.54 -26.42 14.21
CA VAL A 203 8.04 -25.49 13.17
C VAL A 203 8.28 -24.05 13.60
N TYR A 204 8.90 -23.26 12.73
CA TYR A 204 9.12 -21.83 12.91
C TYR A 204 8.17 -21.04 12.03
N LEU A 205 7.54 -20.00 12.59
CA LEU A 205 6.73 -19.05 11.84
C LEU A 205 7.50 -17.76 11.60
N ILE A 206 7.69 -17.40 10.34
CA ILE A 206 8.32 -16.16 9.93
C ILE A 206 7.24 -15.25 9.34
N LYS A 207 7.13 -14.02 9.86
CA LYS A 207 6.28 -12.99 9.28
C LYS A 207 7.15 -11.96 8.57
N VAL A 208 6.92 -11.82 7.27
CA VAL A 208 7.51 -10.75 6.44
C VAL A 208 6.41 -9.73 6.14
N ASP A 209 6.73 -8.46 6.29
CA ASP A 209 5.86 -7.35 5.94
C ASP A 209 6.52 -6.51 4.84
N ILE A 210 5.80 -6.24 3.77
CA ILE A 210 6.28 -5.42 2.66
C ILE A 210 5.83 -3.99 2.91
N ALA A 211 6.78 -3.12 3.20
CA ALA A 211 6.50 -1.70 3.39
C ALA A 211 5.90 -1.09 2.11
N ASP A 212 4.83 -0.32 2.27
CA ASP A 212 4.13 0.36 1.18
C ASP A 212 3.70 -0.61 0.04
N GLY A 213 3.30 -1.85 0.38
CA GLY A 213 3.12 -2.95 -0.56
C GLY A 213 2.30 -2.59 -1.80
N PHE A 214 1.08 -2.07 -1.63
CA PHE A 214 0.23 -1.64 -2.76
C PHE A 214 0.86 -0.49 -3.55
N TYR A 215 1.56 0.41 -2.89
CA TYR A 215 2.18 1.59 -3.51
C TYR A 215 3.40 1.26 -4.37
N ARG A 216 3.74 -0.02 -4.53
CA ARG A 216 4.80 -0.49 -5.44
C ARG A 216 4.29 -0.84 -6.83
N VAL A 217 2.99 -0.83 -7.06
CA VAL A 217 2.37 -1.13 -8.36
C VAL A 217 1.69 0.14 -8.89
N TRP A 218 2.08 0.55 -10.08
CA TRP A 218 1.53 1.73 -10.75
C TRP A 218 0.12 1.48 -11.28
N VAL A 219 -0.71 2.50 -11.26
CA VAL A 219 -1.98 2.54 -12.00
C VAL A 219 -1.70 2.99 -13.44
N ASN A 220 -2.45 2.43 -14.39
CA ASN A 220 -2.36 2.85 -15.80
C ASN A 220 -2.65 4.35 -15.93
N THR A 221 -1.78 5.06 -16.63
CA THR A 221 -1.84 6.53 -16.79
C THR A 221 -3.20 7.05 -17.23
N ASN A 222 -3.87 6.33 -18.15
CA ASN A 222 -5.19 6.71 -18.67
C ASN A 222 -6.33 6.40 -17.68
N ASP A 223 -6.07 5.55 -16.70
CA ASP A 223 -7.06 5.10 -15.72
C ASP A 223 -6.97 5.85 -14.39
N ILE A 224 -5.89 6.57 -14.14
CA ILE A 224 -5.70 7.38 -12.92
C ILE A 224 -6.91 8.30 -12.65
N PRO A 225 -7.51 9.02 -13.62
CA PRO A 225 -8.67 9.86 -13.39
C PRO A 225 -9.88 9.12 -12.82
N LYS A 226 -9.99 7.83 -13.07
CA LYS A 226 -11.07 6.98 -12.56
C LYS A 226 -11.02 6.76 -11.04
N LEU A 227 -9.88 7.03 -10.42
CA LEU A 227 -9.65 6.88 -8.98
C LEU A 227 -9.42 8.22 -8.27
N GLY A 228 -9.92 9.31 -8.82
CA GLY A 228 -9.84 10.64 -8.23
C GLY A 228 -10.48 10.71 -6.84
N VAL A 229 -9.89 11.53 -5.98
CA VAL A 229 -10.27 11.65 -4.57
C VAL A 229 -10.44 13.13 -4.23
N ILE A 230 -11.58 13.50 -3.64
CA ILE A 230 -11.82 14.85 -3.21
C ILE A 230 -10.94 15.14 -2.00
N PHE A 231 -10.00 16.06 -2.14
CA PHE A 231 -9.20 16.53 -1.01
C PHE A 231 -10.00 17.57 -0.22
N PRO A 232 -10.08 17.46 1.11
CA PRO A 232 -10.84 18.41 1.90
C PRO A 232 -10.20 19.81 1.79
N SER A 233 -11.01 20.79 1.41
CA SER A 233 -10.63 22.19 1.31
C SER A 233 -11.38 23.03 2.33
N LEU A 234 -10.79 24.13 2.74
CA LEU A 234 -11.49 25.11 3.56
C LEU A 234 -12.59 25.83 2.75
N PRO A 235 -13.63 26.34 3.38
CA PRO A 235 -14.61 27.19 2.70
C PRO A 235 -13.91 28.30 1.91
N ASP A 236 -14.45 28.64 0.74
CA ASP A 236 -13.95 29.69 -0.16
C ASP A 236 -12.56 29.45 -0.78
N THR A 237 -12.01 28.23 -0.66
CA THR A 237 -10.79 27.84 -1.36
C THR A 237 -11.11 27.02 -2.62
N GLU A 238 -10.19 27.05 -3.61
CA GLU A 238 -10.34 26.25 -4.81
C GLU A 238 -10.38 24.74 -4.47
N PRO A 239 -11.41 23.99 -4.93
CA PRO A 239 -11.49 22.55 -4.68
C PRO A 239 -10.30 21.81 -5.30
N LEU A 240 -9.72 20.90 -4.54
CA LEU A 240 -8.59 20.08 -4.96
C LEU A 240 -8.99 18.62 -5.13
N VAL A 241 -8.40 17.97 -6.13
CA VAL A 241 -8.54 16.53 -6.39
C VAL A 241 -7.19 15.87 -6.29
N ALA A 242 -7.09 14.86 -5.46
CA ALA A 242 -5.93 14.00 -5.34
C ALA A 242 -6.08 12.78 -6.26
N PHE A 243 -5.00 12.35 -6.88
CA PHE A 243 -4.97 11.17 -7.75
C PHE A 243 -3.87 10.24 -7.30
N PRO A 244 -4.20 8.95 -7.02
CA PRO A 244 -3.19 7.94 -6.78
C PRO A 244 -2.50 7.57 -8.09
N LEU A 245 -1.18 7.62 -8.11
CA LEU A 245 -0.37 7.12 -9.22
C LEU A 245 -0.08 5.61 -9.07
N VAL A 246 -0.33 5.08 -7.90
CA VAL A 246 -0.09 3.69 -7.48
C VAL A 246 -1.38 3.09 -6.94
N LEU A 247 -1.43 1.76 -6.76
CA LEU A 247 -2.61 1.09 -6.22
C LEU A 247 -3.04 1.70 -4.89
N PRO A 248 -4.21 2.35 -4.81
CA PRO A 248 -4.66 2.97 -3.58
C PRO A 248 -5.25 1.96 -2.61
N MET A 249 -5.11 2.22 -1.31
CA MET A 249 -5.87 1.51 -0.29
C MET A 249 -7.35 1.83 -0.42
N GLY A 250 -8.22 0.82 -0.28
CA GLY A 250 -9.68 0.96 -0.36
C GLY A 250 -10.27 0.61 -1.73
N TRP A 251 -9.47 0.56 -2.81
CA TRP A 251 -9.95 0.06 -4.09
C TRP A 251 -9.94 -1.47 -4.12
N THR A 252 -11.05 -2.05 -4.58
CA THR A 252 -11.32 -3.49 -4.53
C THR A 252 -10.31 -4.35 -5.30
N GLU A 253 -9.67 -3.79 -6.36
CA GLU A 253 -8.68 -4.51 -7.18
C GLU A 253 -7.23 -4.29 -6.74
N SER A 254 -6.95 -3.42 -5.76
CA SER A 254 -5.58 -3.27 -5.24
C SER A 254 -5.02 -4.57 -4.66
N PRO A 255 -5.76 -5.35 -3.86
CA PRO A 255 -5.29 -6.64 -3.37
C PRO A 255 -5.02 -7.67 -4.47
N PRO A 256 -5.90 -7.93 -5.46
CA PRO A 256 -5.62 -8.88 -6.54
C PRO A 256 -4.35 -8.55 -7.33
N TYR A 257 -4.17 -7.30 -7.73
CA TYR A 257 -2.96 -6.90 -8.46
C TYR A 257 -1.69 -7.09 -7.65
N PHE A 258 -1.73 -6.71 -6.37
CA PHE A 258 -0.58 -6.90 -5.48
C PHE A 258 -0.31 -8.39 -5.21
N CYS A 259 -1.35 -9.19 -5.04
CA CYS A 259 -1.22 -10.63 -4.85
C CYS A 259 -0.62 -11.33 -6.06
N ALA A 260 -0.93 -10.92 -7.27
CA ALA A 260 -0.30 -11.49 -8.46
C ALA A 260 1.24 -11.43 -8.38
N ALA A 261 1.79 -10.33 -7.85
CA ALA A 261 3.24 -10.21 -7.67
C ALA A 261 3.77 -11.02 -6.48
N THR A 262 3.11 -10.94 -5.33
CA THR A 262 3.60 -11.60 -4.11
C THR A 262 3.45 -13.12 -4.17
N GLU A 263 2.35 -13.63 -4.71
CA GLU A 263 2.16 -15.07 -4.88
C GLU A 263 3.12 -15.65 -5.92
N THR A 264 3.37 -14.93 -7.01
CA THR A 264 4.41 -15.34 -7.98
C THR A 264 5.79 -15.44 -7.31
N ALA A 265 6.14 -14.49 -6.47
CA ALA A 265 7.42 -14.55 -5.73
C ALA A 265 7.49 -15.77 -4.79
N VAL A 266 6.39 -16.08 -4.10
CA VAL A 266 6.29 -17.26 -3.22
C VAL A 266 6.37 -18.54 -4.02
N ASP A 267 5.65 -18.66 -5.14
CA ASP A 267 5.67 -19.83 -5.99
C ASP A 267 7.07 -20.10 -6.57
N LEU A 268 7.77 -19.07 -7.02
CA LEU A 268 9.15 -19.19 -7.52
C LEU A 268 10.12 -19.58 -6.40
N ALA A 269 9.95 -19.03 -5.20
CA ALA A 269 10.76 -19.37 -4.03
C ALA A 269 10.58 -20.86 -3.66
N ASN A 270 9.32 -21.35 -3.63
CA ASN A 270 9.02 -22.75 -3.35
C ASN A 270 9.59 -23.69 -4.42
N GLN A 271 9.41 -23.35 -5.72
CA GLN A 271 9.99 -24.15 -6.80
C GLN A 271 11.53 -24.24 -6.73
N ASN A 272 12.18 -23.17 -6.30
CA ASN A 272 13.64 -23.17 -6.12
C ASN A 272 14.06 -23.99 -4.89
N ALA A 273 13.31 -23.91 -3.80
CA ALA A 273 13.55 -24.73 -2.61
C ALA A 273 13.44 -26.22 -2.93
N ASP A 274 12.39 -26.62 -3.68
CA ASP A 274 12.18 -28.01 -4.11
C ASP A 274 13.31 -28.55 -5.00
N ARG A 275 13.95 -27.68 -5.79
CA ARG A 275 15.10 -28.02 -6.64
C ARG A 275 16.42 -28.09 -5.89
N GLY A 276 16.47 -27.68 -4.62
CA GLY A 276 17.67 -27.70 -3.79
C GLY A 276 18.78 -26.72 -4.19
N CYS A 277 18.52 -25.86 -5.16
CA CYS A 277 19.48 -24.85 -5.64
C CYS A 277 18.79 -23.51 -5.82
N PRO A 278 18.80 -22.63 -4.82
CA PRO A 278 18.34 -21.27 -5.04
C PRO A 278 19.21 -20.60 -6.12
N PRO A 279 18.62 -19.83 -7.05
CA PRO A 279 19.41 -19.06 -8.01
C PRO A 279 20.29 -18.06 -7.28
N PRO A 280 21.51 -17.78 -7.77
CA PRO A 280 22.39 -16.78 -7.16
C PRO A 280 21.69 -15.43 -7.06
N HIS A 281 21.72 -14.85 -5.88
CA HIS A 281 21.10 -13.57 -5.58
C HIS A 281 22.16 -12.51 -5.25
N ARG A 282 21.86 -11.24 -5.49
CA ARG A 282 22.79 -10.12 -5.18
C ARG A 282 23.18 -10.05 -3.71
N LEU A 283 22.35 -10.59 -2.82
CA LEU A 283 22.58 -10.61 -1.39
C LEU A 283 23.30 -11.88 -0.91
N ASP A 284 23.64 -12.83 -1.80
CA ASP A 284 24.30 -14.07 -1.39
C ASP A 284 25.64 -13.78 -0.71
N ALA A 285 26.42 -12.83 -1.23
CA ALA A 285 27.66 -12.39 -0.60
C ALA A 285 27.48 -11.75 0.79
N VAL A 286 26.29 -11.23 1.09
CA VAL A 286 25.94 -10.67 2.40
C VAL A 286 25.38 -11.74 3.31
N ALA A 287 24.66 -12.73 2.75
CA ALA A 287 24.11 -13.87 3.49
C ALA A 287 25.21 -14.81 4.01
N ASP A 288 26.30 -14.96 3.27
CA ASP A 288 27.46 -15.76 3.66
C ASP A 288 28.30 -15.11 4.77
N THR A 289 28.04 -13.85 5.12
CA THR A 289 28.69 -13.22 6.26
C THR A 289 28.03 -13.74 7.55
N PRO A 290 28.71 -14.48 8.40
CA PRO A 290 28.12 -14.98 9.64
C PRO A 290 27.62 -13.80 10.46
N PRO A 291 26.42 -13.91 11.07
CA PRO A 291 25.91 -12.86 11.94
C PRO A 291 26.93 -12.60 13.05
N PRO A 292 27.16 -11.34 13.43
CA PRO A 292 28.09 -11.04 14.50
C PRO A 292 27.65 -11.83 15.73
N THR A 293 28.57 -12.66 16.23
CA THR A 293 28.33 -13.52 17.39
C THR A 293 28.03 -12.63 18.58
N GLN A 294 26.75 -12.41 18.87
CA GLN A 294 26.39 -11.78 20.12
C GLN A 294 26.74 -12.75 21.24
N PRO A 295 27.50 -12.33 22.26
CA PRO A 295 27.77 -13.17 23.42
C PRO A 295 26.41 -13.56 24.01
N VAL A 296 26.17 -14.87 24.07
CA VAL A 296 25.00 -15.43 24.75
C VAL A 296 25.09 -15.00 26.19
N GLN A 297 24.27 -14.06 26.61
CA GLN A 297 24.15 -13.75 28.04
C GLN A 297 23.59 -14.99 28.72
N PRO A 298 24.28 -15.51 29.77
CA PRO A 298 23.80 -16.66 30.51
C PRO A 298 22.41 -16.31 31.09
N THR A 299 21.41 -17.10 30.75
CA THR A 299 20.07 -17.03 31.36
C THR A 299 20.21 -17.24 32.85
N ARG A 300 19.87 -16.23 33.65
CA ARG A 300 19.75 -16.37 35.09
C ARG A 300 18.70 -17.46 35.38
N PRO A 301 19.00 -18.40 36.30
CA PRO A 301 18.00 -19.38 36.76
C PRO A 301 16.80 -18.67 37.36
N GLY A 302 15.61 -19.09 36.94
CA GLY A 302 14.34 -18.43 37.21
C GLY A 302 14.08 -18.22 38.71
N SER A 303 13.72 -17.00 39.07
CA SER A 303 13.03 -16.69 40.31
C SER A 303 11.66 -17.35 40.27
N ARG A 304 11.37 -18.19 41.27
CA ARG A 304 10.07 -18.81 41.53
C ARG A 304 9.00 -17.72 41.58
N HIS A 305 8.01 -17.84 40.72
CA HIS A 305 6.79 -17.04 40.83
C HIS A 305 6.02 -17.47 42.10
N ASN A 306 5.81 -16.54 43.01
CA ASN A 306 4.82 -16.67 44.07
C ASN A 306 3.43 -16.67 43.41
N GLU A 307 2.76 -17.79 43.49
CA GLU A 307 1.35 -17.90 43.16
C GLU A 307 0.54 -17.17 44.24
N THR A 308 -0.15 -16.11 43.83
CA THR A 308 -1.21 -15.49 44.64
C THR A 308 -2.47 -16.34 44.57
N PRO A 309 -3.15 -16.68 45.68
CA PRO A 309 -4.36 -17.49 45.65
C PRO A 309 -5.51 -16.74 45.00
N VAL A 310 -6.22 -17.44 44.11
CA VAL A 310 -7.47 -16.98 43.49
C VAL A 310 -8.58 -17.05 44.54
N PRO A 311 -9.39 -15.99 44.77
CA PRO A 311 -10.53 -16.08 45.72
C PRO A 311 -11.68 -16.88 45.08
N GLU A 312 -12.24 -17.79 45.84
CA GLU A 312 -13.41 -18.59 45.47
C GLU A 312 -14.67 -17.73 45.20
N PRO A 313 -15.53 -18.10 44.26
CA PRO A 313 -16.79 -17.42 44.02
C PRO A 313 -17.80 -17.77 45.12
N ARG A 314 -18.39 -16.77 45.76
CA ARG A 314 -19.55 -16.91 46.67
C ARG A 314 -20.74 -17.46 45.86
N ARG A 315 -21.29 -18.57 46.33
CA ARG A 315 -22.59 -19.11 45.88
C ARG A 315 -23.72 -18.30 46.52
N PRO A 316 -24.92 -18.31 45.88
CA PRO A 316 -26.06 -17.45 46.16
C PRO A 316 -26.69 -17.63 47.52
#